data_bacba8a29c601dbd8e24f9c12dcaec77
#
_entry.id   bacba8a29c601dbd8e24f9c12dcaec77
#
_cell.length_a   1.000
_cell.length_b   1.000
_cell.length_c   1.000
_cell.angle_alpha   90.00
_cell.angle_beta   90.00
_cell.angle_gamma   90.00
#
_symmetry.space_group_name_H-M   'P 1'
#
loop_
_entity.id
_entity.type
_entity.pdbx_description
1 polymer ?
#
loop_
_entity_poly.entity_id
_entity_poly.type
_entity_poly.pdbx_seq_one_letter_code
_entity_poly.pdbx_strand_id
1 'polypeptide(L)'
;MNRKLNMGMVGGGKDAFIGAVHRMAANLDGHIQLVCGAFSSNPTKSSDTGKELYLAQSRVYATYTDMFAQEKLLPIGERMDFVSIVTPNHLHFEPAKLALENGFDVVLDKPVAFTLAEAKTLKEIINKTGKSFCLTHTYTGYPMVKEAKEIIRENKIGTIKKVYVSYPQGWLTTFLEGDGQKQATWRTDPAKSGIAGSMGDIGTHAFNLAEYVTGLQVTKICADITTNVAGRKLDDDGTVLLKFNNGASGMLYATQVAAGEENNIRIQVYGDKGGLEWKQEDANTLLVKWLDKPVEIYRAGSSYLSPLASFNCRTPAGHPEGYLEAFANLYRNFALSLIAKNNSTEAPEFCSDYPGIEEGIRGMAFIENVIASGKSNDKWMDFSI
;
A
#
# COMPACT_ATOMS: atom_id res chain seq x y z
N MET A 1 22.85 -0.05 -16.74
CA MET A 1 21.74 -0.21 -17.70
C MET A 1 21.26 1.18 -18.10
N ASN A 2 21.30 1.56 -19.37
CA ASN A 2 20.90 2.92 -19.81
C ASN A 2 19.57 2.83 -20.58
N ARG A 3 18.54 2.31 -19.93
CA ARG A 3 17.18 2.18 -20.49
C ARG A 3 16.14 2.23 -19.36
N LYS A 4 14.89 2.46 -19.74
CA LYS A 4 13.76 2.28 -18.82
C LYS A 4 13.67 0.82 -18.35
N LEU A 5 13.14 0.61 -17.17
CA LEU A 5 12.74 -0.71 -16.70
C LEU A 5 11.49 -1.19 -17.45
N ASN A 6 11.52 -2.42 -17.89
CA ASN A 6 10.39 -3.09 -18.54
C ASN A 6 9.46 -3.68 -17.46
N MET A 7 8.24 -3.22 -17.41
CA MET A 7 7.20 -3.71 -16.50
C MET A 7 6.28 -4.68 -17.23
N GLY A 8 6.05 -5.86 -16.65
CA GLY A 8 4.91 -6.71 -16.94
C GLY A 8 3.74 -6.38 -16.02
N MET A 9 2.50 -6.76 -16.38
CA MET A 9 1.32 -6.58 -15.50
C MET A 9 0.46 -7.83 -15.47
N VAL A 10 0.04 -8.23 -14.26
CA VAL A 10 -0.94 -9.30 -14.03
C VAL A 10 -2.21 -8.69 -13.44
N GLY A 11 -3.34 -8.87 -14.11
CA GLY A 11 -4.58 -8.17 -13.78
C GLY A 11 -4.65 -6.77 -14.39
N GLY A 12 -5.53 -5.93 -13.88
CA GLY A 12 -5.63 -4.51 -14.29
C GLY A 12 -6.17 -4.29 -15.70
N GLY A 13 -6.94 -5.25 -16.24
CA GLY A 13 -7.59 -5.13 -17.54
C GLY A 13 -8.69 -4.07 -17.57
N LYS A 14 -9.36 -3.95 -18.70
CA LYS A 14 -10.51 -3.06 -18.91
C LYS A 14 -11.50 -3.20 -17.75
N ASP A 15 -12.02 -2.09 -17.26
CA ASP A 15 -12.94 -2.01 -16.12
C ASP A 15 -12.32 -2.30 -14.74
N ALA A 16 -10.99 -2.43 -14.64
CA ALA A 16 -10.28 -2.54 -13.36
C ALA A 16 -9.69 -1.18 -12.95
N PHE A 17 -10.29 -0.55 -11.95
CA PHE A 17 -9.90 0.79 -11.47
C PHE A 17 -8.39 0.87 -11.13
N ILE A 18 -7.93 -0.03 -10.26
CA ILE A 18 -6.57 0.09 -9.70
C ILE A 18 -5.47 -0.15 -10.73
N GLY A 19 -5.70 -0.99 -11.75
CA GLY A 19 -4.71 -1.25 -12.79
C GLY A 19 -4.35 -0.01 -13.60
N ALA A 20 -5.31 0.89 -13.86
CA ALA A 20 -5.04 2.17 -14.52
C ALA A 20 -4.18 3.08 -13.63
N VAL A 21 -4.45 3.14 -12.33
CA VAL A 21 -3.66 3.91 -11.35
C VAL A 21 -2.22 3.43 -11.32
N HIS A 22 -1.99 2.11 -11.23
CA HIS A 22 -0.64 1.54 -11.26
C HIS A 22 0.12 1.90 -12.55
N ARG A 23 -0.52 1.82 -13.71
CA ARG A 23 0.12 2.19 -14.99
C ARG A 23 0.47 3.67 -15.05
N MET A 24 -0.43 4.57 -14.62
CA MET A 24 -0.15 6.00 -14.57
C MET A 24 0.99 6.31 -13.61
N ALA A 25 0.96 5.77 -12.40
CA ALA A 25 1.99 5.95 -11.39
C ALA A 25 3.37 5.43 -11.85
N ALA A 26 3.41 4.24 -12.44
CA ALA A 26 4.65 3.65 -12.96
C ALA A 26 5.28 4.49 -14.09
N ASN A 27 4.45 5.12 -14.93
CA ASN A 27 4.94 5.90 -16.07
C ASN A 27 5.33 7.34 -15.72
N LEU A 28 4.86 7.89 -14.60
CA LEU A 28 4.92 9.32 -14.29
C LEU A 28 6.34 9.90 -14.31
N ASP A 29 7.31 9.18 -13.75
CA ASP A 29 8.70 9.64 -13.64
C ASP A 29 9.59 9.19 -14.81
N GLY A 30 9.04 8.49 -15.79
CA GLY A 30 9.76 8.11 -17.01
C GLY A 30 10.80 6.99 -16.85
N HIS A 31 10.94 6.37 -15.67
CA HIS A 31 11.88 5.28 -15.42
C HIS A 31 11.36 3.90 -15.84
N ILE A 32 10.05 3.76 -16.06
CA ILE A 32 9.37 2.49 -16.29
C ILE A 32 8.57 2.59 -17.59
N GLN A 33 8.45 1.47 -18.31
CA GLN A 33 7.53 1.28 -19.42
C GLN A 33 6.82 -0.06 -19.32
N LEU A 34 5.52 -0.08 -19.60
CA LEU A 34 4.75 -1.31 -19.71
C LEU A 34 5.09 -2.00 -21.04
N VAL A 35 5.50 -3.27 -21.00
CA VAL A 35 5.91 -4.00 -22.20
C VAL A 35 5.11 -5.27 -22.46
N CYS A 36 4.48 -5.86 -21.44
CA CYS A 36 3.71 -7.09 -21.56
C CYS A 36 2.62 -7.19 -20.48
N GLY A 37 1.70 -8.13 -20.63
CA GLY A 37 0.72 -8.38 -19.59
C GLY A 37 -0.18 -9.59 -19.82
N ALA A 38 -0.73 -10.10 -18.71
CA ALA A 38 -1.84 -11.02 -18.61
C ALA A 38 -2.96 -10.31 -17.85
N PHE A 39 -3.76 -9.50 -18.56
CA PHE A 39 -4.64 -8.48 -17.96
C PHE A 39 -5.95 -9.04 -17.42
N SER A 40 -6.34 -10.24 -17.80
CA SER A 40 -7.60 -10.87 -17.40
C SER A 40 -7.49 -12.40 -17.51
N SER A 41 -8.24 -13.12 -16.67
CA SER A 41 -8.47 -14.57 -16.85
C SER A 41 -9.29 -14.91 -18.10
N ASN A 42 -9.95 -13.92 -18.70
CA ASN A 42 -10.57 -14.04 -20.01
C ASN A 42 -9.57 -13.61 -21.10
N PRO A 43 -9.12 -14.54 -21.98
CA PRO A 43 -8.10 -14.25 -23.00
C PRO A 43 -8.48 -13.13 -23.97
N THR A 44 -9.75 -13.04 -24.36
CA THR A 44 -10.25 -11.98 -25.23
C THR A 44 -10.13 -10.61 -24.55
N LYS A 45 -10.58 -10.51 -23.30
CA LYS A 45 -10.43 -9.25 -22.53
C LYS A 45 -8.96 -8.88 -22.31
N SER A 46 -8.09 -9.86 -22.11
CA SER A 46 -6.64 -9.62 -22.00
C SER A 46 -6.09 -9.06 -23.31
N SER A 47 -6.40 -9.68 -24.45
CA SER A 47 -6.00 -9.23 -25.79
C SER A 47 -6.51 -7.82 -26.09
N ASP A 48 -7.78 -7.53 -25.82
CA ASP A 48 -8.37 -6.22 -26.09
C ASP A 48 -7.75 -5.13 -25.21
N THR A 49 -7.46 -5.43 -23.93
CA THR A 49 -6.71 -4.52 -23.05
C THR A 49 -5.32 -4.24 -23.61
N GLY A 50 -4.61 -5.25 -24.11
CA GLY A 50 -3.30 -5.07 -24.71
C GLY A 50 -3.33 -4.18 -25.95
N LYS A 51 -4.37 -4.30 -26.80
CA LYS A 51 -4.58 -3.41 -27.97
C LYS A 51 -4.82 -1.96 -27.53
N GLU A 52 -5.69 -1.74 -26.54
CA GLU A 52 -5.97 -0.41 -25.99
C GLU A 52 -4.73 0.25 -25.38
N LEU A 53 -3.79 -0.56 -24.87
CA LEU A 53 -2.52 -0.10 -24.30
C LEU A 53 -1.37 -0.06 -25.33
N TYR A 54 -1.67 -0.26 -26.61
CA TYR A 54 -0.70 -0.25 -27.73
C TYR A 54 0.45 -1.24 -27.58
N LEU A 55 0.23 -2.37 -26.91
CA LEU A 55 1.22 -3.42 -26.74
C LEU A 55 1.31 -4.33 -27.97
N ALA A 56 2.52 -4.83 -28.24
CA ALA A 56 2.72 -5.89 -29.20
C ALA A 56 1.88 -7.12 -28.79
N GLN A 57 1.02 -7.60 -29.67
CA GLN A 57 0.09 -8.69 -29.35
C GLN A 57 0.81 -10.00 -29.01
N SER A 58 2.03 -10.21 -29.50
CA SER A 58 2.92 -11.30 -29.09
C SER A 58 3.37 -11.23 -27.63
N ARG A 59 3.16 -10.11 -26.95
CA ARG A 59 3.48 -9.89 -25.53
C ARG A 59 2.24 -9.67 -24.66
N VAL A 60 1.05 -10.01 -25.18
CA VAL A 60 -0.21 -10.04 -24.45
C VAL A 60 -0.61 -11.50 -24.26
N TYR A 61 -0.53 -11.96 -23.03
CA TYR A 61 -0.66 -13.38 -22.71
C TYR A 61 -2.04 -13.73 -22.19
N ALA A 62 -2.46 -14.97 -22.43
CA ALA A 62 -3.72 -15.51 -21.94
C ALA A 62 -3.65 -15.77 -20.42
N THR A 63 -2.47 -16.16 -19.91
CA THR A 63 -2.24 -16.46 -18.50
C THR A 63 -0.93 -15.83 -18.03
N TYR A 64 -0.82 -15.54 -16.71
CA TYR A 64 0.44 -15.09 -16.13
C TYR A 64 1.52 -16.18 -16.14
N THR A 65 1.12 -17.45 -16.12
CA THR A 65 2.07 -18.57 -16.24
C THR A 65 2.78 -18.56 -17.58
N ASP A 66 2.02 -18.39 -18.67
CA ASP A 66 2.59 -18.27 -20.02
C ASP A 66 3.47 -17.02 -20.13
N MET A 67 3.00 -15.89 -19.55
CA MET A 67 3.76 -14.64 -19.53
C MET A 67 5.14 -14.85 -18.88
N PHE A 68 5.22 -15.40 -17.68
CA PHE A 68 6.49 -15.61 -17.01
C PHE A 68 7.40 -16.59 -17.76
N ALA A 69 6.84 -17.67 -18.30
CA ALA A 69 7.59 -18.65 -19.06
C ALA A 69 8.18 -18.06 -20.35
N GLN A 70 7.40 -17.28 -21.10
CA GLN A 70 7.85 -16.69 -22.37
C GLN A 70 8.79 -15.49 -22.13
N GLU A 71 8.46 -14.61 -21.21
CA GLU A 71 9.31 -13.45 -20.87
C GLU A 71 10.71 -13.90 -20.39
N LYS A 72 10.81 -14.99 -19.64
CA LYS A 72 12.09 -15.53 -19.19
C LYS A 72 13.01 -15.96 -20.33
N LEU A 73 12.46 -16.35 -21.47
CA LEU A 73 13.22 -16.77 -22.66
C LEU A 73 13.77 -15.60 -23.47
N LEU A 74 13.22 -14.40 -23.28
CA LEU A 74 13.68 -13.20 -23.99
C LEU A 74 15.05 -12.74 -23.46
N PRO A 75 15.88 -12.08 -24.30
CA PRO A 75 17.15 -11.50 -23.88
C PRO A 75 17.00 -10.53 -22.73
N ILE A 76 18.02 -10.45 -21.86
CA ILE A 76 18.14 -9.41 -20.85
C ILE A 76 18.11 -8.04 -21.54
N GLY A 77 17.17 -7.18 -21.19
CA GLY A 77 16.97 -5.88 -21.83
C GLY A 77 15.73 -5.81 -22.71
N GLU A 78 15.25 -6.93 -23.23
CA GLU A 78 13.97 -7.03 -23.94
C GLU A 78 12.86 -7.54 -23.02
N ARG A 79 13.14 -8.57 -22.22
CA ARG A 79 12.20 -9.15 -21.26
C ARG A 79 11.76 -8.12 -20.22
N MET A 80 10.68 -8.40 -19.54
CA MET A 80 10.31 -7.61 -18.36
C MET A 80 11.39 -7.73 -17.26
N ASP A 81 11.65 -6.63 -16.56
CA ASP A 81 12.53 -6.59 -15.40
C ASP A 81 11.77 -6.98 -14.12
N PHE A 82 10.53 -6.49 -14.01
CA PHE A 82 9.64 -6.77 -12.89
C PHE A 82 8.19 -6.85 -13.34
N VAL A 83 7.34 -7.38 -12.47
CA VAL A 83 5.90 -7.46 -12.70
C VAL A 83 5.13 -6.66 -11.66
N SER A 84 4.09 -5.94 -12.10
CA SER A 84 3.07 -5.33 -11.25
C SER A 84 1.85 -6.26 -11.19
N ILE A 85 1.46 -6.71 -9.98
CA ILE A 85 0.34 -7.62 -9.75
C ILE A 85 -0.78 -6.84 -9.08
N VAL A 86 -1.94 -6.76 -9.74
CA VAL A 86 -3.08 -5.93 -9.36
C VAL A 86 -4.39 -6.70 -9.47
N THR A 87 -4.34 -7.96 -9.11
CA THR A 87 -5.48 -8.88 -9.06
C THR A 87 -6.31 -8.69 -7.77
N PRO A 88 -7.49 -9.31 -7.64
CA PRO A 88 -8.16 -9.43 -6.32
C PRO A 88 -7.29 -10.18 -5.30
N ASN A 89 -7.51 -9.91 -4.01
CA ASN A 89 -6.66 -10.39 -2.89
C ASN A 89 -6.30 -11.88 -2.93
N HIS A 90 -7.28 -12.76 -3.17
CA HIS A 90 -7.07 -14.21 -3.23
C HIS A 90 -6.21 -14.69 -4.42
N LEU A 91 -5.86 -13.79 -5.33
CA LEU A 91 -5.03 -14.07 -6.52
C LEU A 91 -3.69 -13.33 -6.44
N HIS A 92 -3.24 -12.88 -5.27
CA HIS A 92 -1.95 -12.22 -5.09
C HIS A 92 -0.79 -13.21 -4.96
N PHE A 93 -0.97 -14.24 -4.15
CA PHE A 93 0.11 -15.15 -3.74
C PHE A 93 0.73 -15.92 -4.91
N GLU A 94 -0.06 -16.65 -5.68
CA GLU A 94 0.49 -17.55 -6.72
C GLU A 94 1.24 -16.80 -7.84
N PRO A 95 0.73 -15.70 -8.43
CA PRO A 95 1.50 -14.97 -9.42
C PRO A 95 2.74 -14.28 -8.83
N ALA A 96 2.71 -13.80 -7.57
CA ALA A 96 3.88 -13.23 -6.93
C ALA A 96 4.97 -14.29 -6.69
N LYS A 97 4.61 -15.45 -6.13
CA LYS A 97 5.48 -16.60 -5.97
C LYS A 97 6.13 -17.02 -7.29
N LEU A 98 5.30 -17.25 -8.32
CA LEU A 98 5.79 -17.72 -9.60
C LEU A 98 6.71 -16.68 -10.28
N ALA A 99 6.42 -15.39 -10.17
CA ALA A 99 7.30 -14.33 -10.68
C ALA A 99 8.67 -14.35 -10.02
N LEU A 100 8.72 -14.40 -8.68
CA LEU A 100 9.96 -14.47 -7.90
C LEU A 100 10.78 -15.70 -8.24
N GLU A 101 10.15 -16.89 -8.33
CA GLU A 101 10.80 -18.16 -8.70
C GLU A 101 11.31 -18.17 -10.13
N ASN A 102 10.69 -17.39 -11.05
CA ASN A 102 11.18 -17.20 -12.42
C ASN A 102 12.23 -16.09 -12.56
N GLY A 103 12.61 -15.45 -11.45
CA GLY A 103 13.69 -14.49 -11.42
C GLY A 103 13.26 -13.06 -11.74
N PHE A 104 11.98 -12.73 -11.63
CA PHE A 104 11.45 -11.37 -11.77
C PHE A 104 11.27 -10.69 -10.42
N ASP A 105 11.55 -9.38 -10.37
CA ASP A 105 11.24 -8.54 -9.22
C ASP A 105 9.73 -8.20 -9.22
N VAL A 106 9.15 -7.84 -8.07
CA VAL A 106 7.69 -7.73 -7.93
C VAL A 106 7.28 -6.40 -7.28
N VAL A 107 6.27 -5.76 -7.87
CA VAL A 107 5.43 -4.75 -7.22
C VAL A 107 4.04 -5.36 -7.06
N LEU A 108 3.52 -5.41 -5.84
CA LEU A 108 2.26 -6.06 -5.52
C LEU A 108 1.28 -5.09 -4.88
N ASP A 109 0.01 -5.15 -5.28
CA ASP A 109 -1.05 -4.41 -4.58
C ASP A 109 -1.32 -5.03 -3.20
N LYS A 110 -1.81 -4.23 -2.28
CA LYS A 110 -2.19 -4.67 -0.92
C LYS A 110 -3.56 -5.38 -0.92
N PRO A 111 -3.84 -6.26 0.04
CA PRO A 111 -2.90 -6.86 0.98
C PRO A 111 -1.93 -7.82 0.28
N VAL A 112 -0.80 -8.12 0.92
CA VAL A 112 0.28 -8.90 0.30
C VAL A 112 -0.13 -10.31 -0.12
N ALA A 113 -1.09 -10.91 0.58
CA ALA A 113 -1.58 -12.27 0.35
C ALA A 113 -3.00 -12.43 0.90
N PHE A 114 -3.58 -13.61 0.78
CA PHE A 114 -4.89 -13.95 1.34
C PHE A 114 -4.82 -14.38 2.81
N THR A 115 -3.69 -14.96 3.23
CA THR A 115 -3.42 -15.44 4.60
C THR A 115 -2.04 -14.99 5.09
N LEU A 116 -1.86 -14.92 6.40
CA LEU A 116 -0.55 -14.65 7.01
C LEU A 116 0.48 -15.75 6.66
N ALA A 117 0.04 -17.00 6.55
CA ALA A 117 0.91 -18.13 6.15
C ALA A 117 1.49 -17.93 4.73
N GLU A 118 0.66 -17.51 3.77
CA GLU A 118 1.11 -17.18 2.42
C GLU A 118 2.11 -16.00 2.42
N ALA A 119 1.85 -14.95 3.22
CA ALA A 119 2.76 -13.82 3.36
C ALA A 119 4.15 -14.27 3.89
N LYS A 120 4.19 -15.14 4.88
CA LYS A 120 5.44 -15.74 5.41
C LYS A 120 6.16 -16.57 4.34
N THR A 121 5.43 -17.35 3.57
CA THR A 121 5.98 -18.13 2.46
C THR A 121 6.60 -17.21 1.39
N LEU A 122 5.95 -16.09 1.05
CA LEU A 122 6.52 -15.10 0.13
C LEU A 122 7.84 -14.53 0.66
N LYS A 123 7.94 -14.24 1.96
CA LYS A 123 9.20 -13.78 2.58
C LYS A 123 10.33 -14.79 2.40
N GLU A 124 10.05 -16.09 2.62
CA GLU A 124 11.04 -17.15 2.41
C GLU A 124 11.51 -17.19 0.93
N ILE A 125 10.59 -17.07 -0.02
CA ILE A 125 10.90 -17.06 -1.45
C ILE A 125 11.72 -15.82 -1.83
N ILE A 126 11.35 -14.62 -1.32
CA ILE A 126 12.09 -13.38 -1.54
C ILE A 126 13.53 -13.53 -1.03
N ASN A 127 13.71 -14.06 0.19
CA ASN A 127 15.03 -14.30 0.78
C ASN A 127 15.85 -15.29 -0.05
N LYS A 128 15.23 -16.38 -0.51
CA LYS A 128 15.89 -17.41 -1.34
C LYS A 128 16.29 -16.89 -2.72
N THR A 129 15.45 -16.09 -3.35
CA THR A 129 15.67 -15.59 -4.72
C THR A 129 16.48 -14.30 -4.77
N GLY A 130 16.59 -13.57 -3.67
CA GLY A 130 17.24 -12.26 -3.59
C GLY A 130 16.56 -11.19 -4.43
N LYS A 131 15.28 -11.37 -4.79
CA LYS A 131 14.53 -10.43 -5.61
C LYS A 131 14.00 -9.26 -4.80
N SER A 132 13.83 -8.11 -5.45
CA SER A 132 13.25 -6.93 -4.85
C SER A 132 11.73 -7.06 -4.85
N PHE A 133 11.11 -6.57 -3.77
CA PHE A 133 9.67 -6.65 -3.58
C PHE A 133 9.16 -5.32 -3.01
N CYS A 134 8.12 -4.76 -3.63
CA CYS A 134 7.44 -3.55 -3.17
C CYS A 134 5.96 -3.83 -2.99
N LEU A 135 5.41 -3.45 -1.82
CA LEU A 135 3.98 -3.52 -1.53
C LEU A 135 3.37 -2.12 -1.59
N THR A 136 2.25 -1.94 -2.29
CA THR A 136 1.72 -0.60 -2.55
C THR A 136 0.83 -0.06 -1.43
N HIS A 137 1.40 0.14 -0.23
CA HIS A 137 0.78 0.97 0.79
C HIS A 137 0.96 2.46 0.45
N THR A 138 0.13 2.96 -0.45
CA THR A 138 0.25 4.26 -1.13
C THR A 138 0.43 5.45 -0.20
N TYR A 139 -0.20 5.44 0.97
CA TYR A 139 -0.17 6.59 1.89
C TYR A 139 1.21 6.90 2.45
N THR A 140 2.13 5.95 2.47
CA THR A 140 3.52 6.18 2.83
C THR A 140 4.30 6.96 1.75
N GLY A 141 3.76 7.04 0.54
CA GLY A 141 4.36 7.78 -0.57
C GLY A 141 4.17 9.29 -0.52
N TYR A 142 3.26 9.83 0.30
CA TYR A 142 3.05 11.26 0.41
C TYR A 142 4.25 11.98 1.05
N PRO A 143 4.75 13.08 0.46
CA PRO A 143 5.89 13.83 1.02
C PRO A 143 5.67 14.28 2.46
N MET A 144 4.45 14.73 2.82
CA MET A 144 4.16 15.18 4.18
C MET A 144 4.08 14.03 5.20
N VAL A 145 3.76 12.82 4.76
CA VAL A 145 3.84 11.60 5.59
C VAL A 145 5.31 11.23 5.86
N LYS A 146 6.18 11.39 4.85
CA LYS A 146 7.63 11.21 5.00
C LYS A 146 8.25 12.29 5.89
N GLU A 147 7.79 13.55 5.79
CA GLU A 147 8.21 14.62 6.70
C GLU A 147 7.80 14.34 8.15
N ALA A 148 6.57 13.84 8.36
CA ALA A 148 6.10 13.42 9.69
C ALA A 148 6.99 12.33 10.29
N LYS A 149 7.38 11.33 9.49
CA LYS A 149 8.34 10.28 9.89
C LYS A 149 9.68 10.87 10.31
N GLU A 150 10.23 11.81 9.54
CA GLU A 150 11.52 12.43 9.84
C GLU A 150 11.48 13.30 11.11
N ILE A 151 10.42 14.09 11.31
CA ILE A 151 10.20 14.87 12.53
C ILE A 151 10.22 13.96 13.78
N ILE A 152 9.61 12.78 13.67
CA ILE A 152 9.60 11.79 14.75
C ILE A 152 10.98 11.14 14.91
N ARG A 153 11.62 10.72 13.83
CA ARG A 153 12.97 10.12 13.83
C ARG A 153 14.00 11.04 14.46
N GLU A 154 13.88 12.33 14.22
CA GLU A 154 14.73 13.37 14.83
C GLU A 154 14.33 13.72 16.28
N ASN A 155 13.34 13.03 16.85
CA ASN A 155 12.85 13.25 18.22
C ASN A 155 12.37 14.68 18.50
N LYS A 156 11.91 15.41 17.47
CA LYS A 156 11.45 16.80 17.61
C LYS A 156 10.25 16.93 18.53
N ILE A 157 9.27 16.03 18.41
CA ILE A 157 8.08 16.02 19.28
C ILE A 157 8.28 15.24 20.61
N GLY A 158 9.51 14.74 20.85
CA GLY A 158 9.85 13.98 22.05
C GLY A 158 9.32 12.54 22.03
N THR A 159 9.24 11.93 23.19
CA THR A 159 8.79 10.54 23.34
C THR A 159 7.30 10.42 23.05
N ILE A 160 6.94 9.61 22.05
CA ILE A 160 5.54 9.39 21.66
C ILE A 160 4.76 8.77 22.83
N LYS A 161 3.61 9.35 23.14
CA LYS A 161 2.66 8.91 24.18
C LYS A 161 1.36 8.41 23.58
N LYS A 162 0.90 9.00 22.46
CA LYS A 162 -0.42 8.74 21.90
C LYS A 162 -0.40 8.79 20.36
N VAL A 163 -1.10 7.83 19.74
CA VAL A 163 -1.29 7.77 18.28
C VAL A 163 -2.77 7.60 17.98
N TYR A 164 -3.32 8.46 17.13
CA TYR A 164 -4.65 8.29 16.56
C TYR A 164 -4.55 8.19 15.04
N VAL A 165 -5.17 7.17 14.50
CA VAL A 165 -5.28 7.00 13.04
C VAL A 165 -6.72 6.63 12.69
N SER A 166 -7.25 7.28 11.65
CA SER A 166 -8.62 7.03 11.20
C SER A 166 -8.69 6.94 9.69
N TYR A 167 -9.59 6.11 9.20
CA TYR A 167 -9.88 5.99 7.77
C TYR A 167 -11.38 5.79 7.53
N PRO A 168 -12.18 6.87 7.60
CA PRO A 168 -13.58 6.81 7.25
C PRO A 168 -13.79 6.92 5.74
N GLN A 169 -14.75 6.14 5.23
CA GLN A 169 -15.32 6.18 3.90
C GLN A 169 -16.85 5.95 4.00
N GLY A 170 -17.64 6.49 3.08
CA GLY A 170 -19.09 6.37 3.07
C GLY A 170 -19.67 5.53 1.92
N TRP A 171 -18.84 5.01 1.02
CA TRP A 171 -19.29 4.41 -0.23
C TRP A 171 -20.03 3.07 -0.07
N LEU A 172 -19.83 2.34 1.04
CA LEU A 172 -20.52 1.08 1.35
C LEU A 172 -21.64 1.23 2.38
N THR A 173 -22.18 2.43 2.58
CA THR A 173 -23.26 2.72 3.53
C THR A 173 -24.54 1.92 3.22
N THR A 174 -24.77 1.52 1.96
CA THR A 174 -25.89 0.70 1.53
C THR A 174 -25.44 -0.68 1.01
N PHE A 175 -26.39 -1.60 0.80
CA PHE A 175 -26.11 -2.97 0.35
C PHE A 175 -25.80 -3.05 -1.16
N LEU A 176 -24.74 -2.39 -1.62
CA LEU A 176 -24.34 -2.30 -3.04
C LEU A 176 -23.94 -3.65 -3.66
N GLU A 177 -23.46 -4.59 -2.86
CA GLU A 177 -23.13 -5.94 -3.30
C GLU A 177 -24.34 -6.72 -3.79
N GLY A 178 -25.53 -6.44 -3.25
CA GLY A 178 -26.81 -6.98 -3.70
C GLY A 178 -27.27 -6.42 -5.05
N ASP A 179 -26.85 -5.20 -5.37
CA ASP A 179 -27.17 -4.54 -6.64
C ASP A 179 -26.15 -4.88 -7.75
N GLY A 180 -25.20 -5.77 -7.48
CA GLY A 180 -24.19 -6.21 -8.44
C GLY A 180 -23.09 -5.19 -8.74
N GLN A 181 -22.90 -4.17 -7.89
CA GLN A 181 -21.79 -3.23 -8.01
C GLN A 181 -20.47 -3.98 -7.89
N LYS A 182 -19.67 -3.95 -8.96
CA LYS A 182 -18.48 -4.82 -9.15
C LYS A 182 -17.49 -4.72 -7.99
N GLN A 183 -17.20 -3.51 -7.50
CA GLN A 183 -16.20 -3.31 -6.45
C GLN A 183 -16.72 -3.80 -5.08
N ALA A 184 -18.00 -3.59 -4.78
CA ALA A 184 -18.64 -4.10 -3.58
C ALA A 184 -18.73 -5.63 -3.60
N THR A 185 -19.17 -6.23 -4.71
CA THR A 185 -19.40 -7.67 -4.84
C THR A 185 -18.17 -8.53 -4.46
N TRP A 186 -16.95 -8.12 -4.82
CA TRP A 186 -15.80 -8.92 -4.46
C TRP A 186 -15.20 -8.54 -3.10
N ARG A 187 -15.28 -7.25 -2.68
CA ARG A 187 -14.73 -6.79 -1.39
C ARG A 187 -15.52 -7.28 -0.18
N THR A 188 -16.81 -7.52 -0.34
CA THR A 188 -17.67 -8.04 0.74
C THR A 188 -17.85 -9.55 0.69
N ASP A 189 -17.20 -10.23 -0.27
CA ASP A 189 -17.20 -11.70 -0.39
C ASP A 189 -15.99 -12.30 0.35
N PRO A 190 -16.20 -13.03 1.45
CA PRO A 190 -15.10 -13.65 2.21
C PRO A 190 -14.18 -14.56 1.38
N ALA A 191 -14.73 -15.19 0.33
CA ALA A 191 -13.95 -16.07 -0.54
C ALA A 191 -12.95 -15.33 -1.45
N LYS A 192 -13.11 -13.99 -1.58
CA LYS A 192 -12.28 -13.17 -2.46
C LYS A 192 -11.49 -12.10 -1.71
N SER A 193 -12.11 -11.51 -0.70
CA SER A 193 -11.50 -10.43 0.11
C SER A 193 -10.72 -10.96 1.31
N GLY A 194 -11.08 -12.11 1.85
CA GLY A 194 -10.51 -12.70 3.06
C GLY A 194 -11.45 -12.58 4.26
N ILE A 195 -10.89 -12.70 5.45
CA ILE A 195 -11.66 -12.79 6.72
C ILE A 195 -12.17 -11.43 7.24
N ALA A 196 -11.74 -10.32 6.65
CA ALA A 196 -12.09 -8.96 7.06
C ALA A 196 -12.59 -8.12 5.88
N GLY A 197 -13.52 -7.23 6.13
CA GLY A 197 -14.04 -6.24 5.21
C GLY A 197 -13.29 -4.91 5.33
N SER A 198 -13.86 -3.92 6.04
CA SER A 198 -13.25 -2.60 6.22
C SER A 198 -11.89 -2.66 6.92
N MET A 199 -11.72 -3.55 7.92
CA MET A 199 -10.43 -3.73 8.58
C MET A 199 -9.38 -4.30 7.64
N GLY A 200 -9.74 -5.20 6.72
CA GLY A 200 -8.86 -5.75 5.69
C GLY A 200 -8.54 -4.78 4.56
N ASP A 201 -9.53 -4.01 4.11
CA ASP A 201 -9.37 -3.10 2.98
C ASP A 201 -8.69 -1.79 3.37
N ILE A 202 -9.23 -1.06 4.35
CA ILE A 202 -8.76 0.27 4.75
C ILE A 202 -8.10 0.31 6.13
N GLY A 203 -8.46 -0.58 7.05
CA GLY A 203 -7.80 -0.70 8.36
C GLY A 203 -6.32 -1.04 8.24
N THR A 204 -5.92 -1.88 7.27
CA THR A 204 -4.51 -2.21 6.99
C THR A 204 -3.70 -0.99 6.57
N HIS A 205 -4.28 -0.05 5.81
CA HIS A 205 -3.62 1.21 5.47
C HIS A 205 -3.41 2.09 6.70
N ALA A 206 -4.43 2.22 7.54
CA ALA A 206 -4.35 2.99 8.78
C ALA A 206 -3.29 2.37 9.74
N PHE A 207 -3.27 1.05 9.86
CA PHE A 207 -2.27 0.32 10.65
C PHE A 207 -0.85 0.55 10.13
N ASN A 208 -0.64 0.37 8.83
CA ASN A 208 0.66 0.61 8.19
C ASN A 208 1.11 2.07 8.36
N LEU A 209 0.21 3.04 8.16
CA LEU A 209 0.52 4.46 8.34
C LEU A 209 0.97 4.77 9.78
N ALA A 210 0.30 4.19 10.80
CA ALA A 210 0.67 4.37 12.20
C ALA A 210 2.08 3.87 12.49
N GLU A 211 2.43 2.65 12.06
CA GLU A 211 3.76 2.07 12.26
C GLU A 211 4.84 2.78 11.42
N TYR A 212 4.54 3.10 10.16
CA TYR A 212 5.46 3.79 9.27
C TYR A 212 5.87 5.18 9.79
N VAL A 213 4.90 5.98 10.20
CA VAL A 213 5.16 7.36 10.67
C VAL A 213 5.86 7.36 12.02
N THR A 214 5.47 6.47 12.93
CA THR A 214 6.00 6.47 14.31
C THR A 214 7.28 5.67 14.48
N GLY A 215 7.55 4.71 13.58
CA GLY A 215 8.61 3.72 13.76
C GLY A 215 8.34 2.75 14.92
N LEU A 216 7.17 2.84 15.55
CA LEU A 216 6.77 1.96 16.65
C LEU A 216 6.04 0.73 16.11
N GLN A 217 6.07 -0.35 16.88
CA GLN A 217 5.34 -1.58 16.57
C GLN A 217 4.19 -1.78 17.55
N VAL A 218 3.02 -2.13 17.04
CA VAL A 218 1.89 -2.57 17.85
C VAL A 218 2.22 -3.91 18.50
N THR A 219 1.96 -4.01 19.80
CA THR A 219 2.22 -5.19 20.64
C THR A 219 0.97 -5.79 21.27
N LYS A 220 -0.10 -5.00 21.44
CA LYS A 220 -1.40 -5.47 21.92
C LYS A 220 -2.52 -4.72 21.24
N ILE A 221 -3.65 -5.40 21.07
CA ILE A 221 -4.87 -4.84 20.50
C ILE A 221 -6.10 -5.19 21.36
N CYS A 222 -7.12 -4.32 21.26
CA CYS A 222 -8.48 -4.57 21.73
C CYS A 222 -9.41 -3.99 20.67
N ALA A 223 -10.17 -4.82 20.01
CA ALA A 223 -10.98 -4.45 18.84
C ALA A 223 -12.48 -4.59 19.11
N ASP A 224 -13.24 -3.61 18.64
CA ASP A 224 -14.69 -3.67 18.46
C ASP A 224 -14.97 -3.61 16.96
N ILE A 225 -15.52 -4.70 16.40
CA ILE A 225 -15.72 -4.90 14.96
C ILE A 225 -17.19 -5.18 14.69
N THR A 226 -17.79 -4.42 13.80
CA THR A 226 -19.22 -4.45 13.52
C THR A 226 -19.53 -4.63 12.04
N THR A 227 -20.66 -5.25 11.75
CA THR A 227 -21.29 -5.28 10.44
C THR A 227 -22.63 -4.55 10.55
N ASN A 228 -22.70 -3.33 10.07
CA ASN A 228 -23.88 -2.45 10.20
C ASN A 228 -24.90 -2.68 9.09
N VAL A 229 -24.44 -2.99 7.87
CA VAL A 229 -25.33 -3.16 6.73
C VAL A 229 -25.93 -4.56 6.73
N ALA A 230 -27.26 -4.63 6.84
CA ALA A 230 -28.00 -5.89 6.88
C ALA A 230 -27.68 -6.77 5.67
N GLY A 231 -27.37 -8.06 5.91
CA GLY A 231 -27.02 -9.04 4.87
C GLY A 231 -25.57 -9.07 4.43
N ARG A 232 -24.74 -8.09 4.83
CA ARG A 232 -23.30 -8.08 4.59
C ARG A 232 -22.63 -9.17 5.42
N LYS A 233 -21.57 -9.81 4.86
CA LYS A 233 -20.90 -10.96 5.49
C LYS A 233 -19.65 -10.58 6.27
N LEU A 234 -19.00 -9.49 5.90
CA LEU A 234 -17.77 -8.99 6.51
C LEU A 234 -18.02 -7.71 7.26
N ASP A 235 -17.09 -7.31 8.10
CA ASP A 235 -17.11 -6.05 8.82
C ASP A 235 -17.15 -4.85 7.85
N ASP A 236 -17.90 -3.83 8.22
CA ASP A 236 -17.93 -2.55 7.52
C ASP A 236 -17.53 -1.38 8.42
N ASP A 237 -17.30 -1.68 9.69
CA ASP A 237 -16.88 -0.74 10.72
C ASP A 237 -15.99 -1.43 11.77
N GLY A 238 -15.04 -0.69 12.34
CA GLY A 238 -14.27 -1.17 13.47
C GLY A 238 -13.43 -0.10 14.14
N THR A 239 -13.29 -0.25 15.45
CA THR A 239 -12.44 0.56 16.32
C THR A 239 -11.47 -0.34 17.07
N VAL A 240 -10.18 -0.01 17.04
CA VAL A 240 -9.12 -0.80 17.65
C VAL A 240 -8.30 0.07 18.61
N LEU A 241 -8.27 -0.29 19.88
CA LEU A 241 -7.31 0.26 20.82
C LEU A 241 -5.96 -0.44 20.64
N LEU A 242 -4.87 0.33 20.68
CA LEU A 242 -3.52 -0.14 20.38
C LEU A 242 -2.59 0.11 21.58
N LYS A 243 -1.64 -0.80 21.78
CA LYS A 243 -0.44 -0.60 22.60
C LYS A 243 0.79 -0.80 21.74
N PHE A 244 1.76 0.09 21.92
CA PHE A 244 3.02 0.07 21.18
C PHE A 244 4.19 -0.40 22.06
N ASN A 245 5.26 -0.83 21.42
CA ASN A 245 6.46 -1.38 22.05
C ASN A 245 7.20 -0.41 22.99
N ASN A 246 6.97 0.91 22.85
CA ASN A 246 7.52 1.92 23.76
C ASN A 246 6.58 2.26 24.94
N GLY A 247 5.45 1.56 25.07
CA GLY A 247 4.41 1.83 26.07
C GLY A 247 3.35 2.87 25.66
N ALA A 248 3.50 3.51 24.51
CA ALA A 248 2.47 4.42 23.98
C ALA A 248 1.14 3.68 23.77
N SER A 249 0.04 4.44 23.81
CA SER A 249 -1.28 3.93 23.46
C SER A 249 -1.82 4.60 22.21
N GLY A 250 -2.70 3.90 21.49
CA GLY A 250 -3.32 4.45 20.29
C GLY A 250 -4.75 4.00 20.09
N MET A 251 -5.35 4.55 19.06
CA MET A 251 -6.64 4.17 18.53
C MET A 251 -6.57 4.18 17.00
N LEU A 252 -7.04 3.10 16.39
CA LEU A 252 -7.29 2.99 14.97
C LEU A 252 -8.80 2.88 14.77
N TYR A 253 -9.33 3.66 13.85
CA TYR A 253 -10.72 3.64 13.46
C TYR A 253 -10.80 3.53 11.94
N ALA A 254 -11.51 2.54 11.42
CA ALA A 254 -11.72 2.36 9.99
C ALA A 254 -13.16 1.91 9.73
N THR A 255 -13.85 2.63 8.86
CA THR A 255 -15.25 2.38 8.52
C THR A 255 -15.53 2.68 7.06
N GLN A 256 -16.41 1.91 6.45
CA GLN A 256 -16.90 2.14 5.08
C GLN A 256 -18.38 2.56 5.04
N VAL A 257 -18.94 2.86 6.21
CA VAL A 257 -20.35 3.27 6.37
C VAL A 257 -20.51 4.68 6.95
N ALA A 258 -19.46 5.49 6.93
CA ALA A 258 -19.51 6.91 7.34
C ALA A 258 -20.09 7.76 6.21
N ALA A 259 -21.40 7.85 6.12
CA ALA A 259 -22.11 8.57 5.06
C ALA A 259 -21.63 10.03 4.95
N GLY A 260 -21.21 10.44 3.75
CA GLY A 260 -20.69 11.76 3.45
C GLY A 260 -19.15 11.87 3.48
N GLU A 261 -18.44 10.89 4.05
CA GLU A 261 -16.98 10.80 3.95
C GLU A 261 -16.58 10.18 2.59
N GLU A 262 -15.58 10.77 1.95
CA GLU A 262 -15.08 10.29 0.66
C GLU A 262 -13.94 9.28 0.85
N ASN A 263 -12.73 9.76 1.16
CA ASN A 263 -11.54 8.93 1.34
C ASN A 263 -10.53 9.60 2.28
N ASN A 264 -10.88 9.72 3.55
CA ASN A 264 -10.18 10.59 4.50
C ASN A 264 -9.33 9.81 5.51
N ILE A 265 -8.19 9.28 5.04
CA ILE A 265 -7.20 8.75 5.99
C ILE A 265 -6.48 9.91 6.69
N ARG A 266 -6.33 9.80 8.03
CA ARG A 266 -5.77 10.83 8.89
C ARG A 266 -4.94 10.19 10.00
N ILE A 267 -3.83 10.85 10.37
CA ILE A 267 -2.99 10.45 11.49
C ILE A 267 -2.67 11.65 12.40
N GLN A 268 -2.71 11.42 13.71
CA GLN A 268 -2.28 12.35 14.74
C GLN A 268 -1.33 11.61 15.71
N VAL A 269 -0.17 12.20 15.95
CA VAL A 269 0.83 11.64 16.87
C VAL A 269 1.18 12.69 17.92
N TYR A 270 1.18 12.29 19.19
CA TYR A 270 1.46 13.18 20.32
C TYR A 270 2.63 12.62 21.13
N GLY A 271 3.68 13.42 21.23
CA GLY A 271 4.82 13.22 22.12
C GLY A 271 4.72 14.09 23.37
N ASP A 272 5.77 14.08 24.18
CA ASP A 272 5.86 14.88 25.41
C ASP A 272 6.36 16.32 25.19
N LYS A 273 6.79 16.69 23.97
CA LYS A 273 7.19 18.05 23.59
C LYS A 273 6.25 18.69 22.58
N GLY A 274 5.52 17.90 21.83
CA GLY A 274 4.60 18.38 20.79
C GLY A 274 3.84 17.24 20.14
N GLY A 275 3.13 17.56 19.05
CA GLY A 275 2.39 16.60 18.25
C GLY A 275 2.37 16.98 16.80
N LEU A 276 1.94 16.07 15.95
CA LEU A 276 1.74 16.32 14.53
C LEU A 276 0.39 15.78 14.03
N GLU A 277 -0.08 16.34 12.93
CA GLU A 277 -1.31 15.92 12.28
C GLU A 277 -1.18 16.02 10.77
N TRP A 278 -1.53 14.94 10.08
CA TRP A 278 -1.67 14.90 8.63
C TRP A 278 -3.01 14.27 8.24
N LYS A 279 -3.60 14.75 7.14
CA LYS A 279 -4.81 14.18 6.53
C LYS A 279 -4.72 14.19 5.01
N GLN A 280 -5.27 13.16 4.37
CA GLN A 280 -5.21 13.02 2.93
C GLN A 280 -5.96 14.13 2.17
N GLU A 281 -7.08 14.62 2.69
CA GLU A 281 -7.85 15.69 2.05
C GLU A 281 -7.09 17.01 1.92
N ASP A 282 -6.07 17.21 2.77
CA ASP A 282 -5.11 18.31 2.66
C ASP A 282 -3.68 17.74 2.67
N ALA A 283 -3.40 16.86 1.69
CA ALA A 283 -2.23 16.00 1.67
C ALA A 283 -0.89 16.77 1.61
N ASN A 284 -0.92 18.01 1.13
CA ASN A 284 0.27 18.87 1.00
C ASN A 284 0.59 19.67 2.26
N THR A 285 -0.15 19.44 3.34
CA THR A 285 -0.02 20.13 4.63
C THR A 285 0.29 19.14 5.75
N LEU A 286 1.26 19.48 6.60
CA LEU A 286 1.51 18.83 7.88
C LEU A 286 1.48 19.90 8.97
N LEU A 287 0.67 19.66 10.00
CA LEU A 287 0.62 20.52 11.19
C LEU A 287 1.56 19.96 12.25
N VAL A 288 2.44 20.80 12.80
CA VAL A 288 3.28 20.49 13.95
C VAL A 288 2.89 21.40 15.09
N LYS A 289 2.45 20.79 16.20
CA LYS A 289 1.84 21.47 17.37
C LYS A 289 2.81 21.37 18.54
N TRP A 290 3.02 22.49 19.26
CA TRP A 290 3.97 22.59 20.35
C TRP A 290 3.27 22.93 21.68
N LEU A 291 3.92 22.63 22.79
CA LEU A 291 3.41 22.99 24.10
C LEU A 291 3.61 24.49 24.41
N ASP A 292 4.69 25.06 23.91
CA ASP A 292 5.21 26.38 24.34
C ASP A 292 5.34 27.39 23.19
N LYS A 293 4.92 27.03 21.99
CA LYS A 293 4.97 27.91 20.81
C LYS A 293 3.81 27.65 19.84
N PRO A 294 3.57 28.59 18.87
CA PRO A 294 2.49 28.45 17.89
C PRO A 294 2.61 27.18 17.05
N VAL A 295 1.49 26.77 16.46
CA VAL A 295 1.44 25.68 15.47
C VAL A 295 2.25 26.06 14.23
N GLU A 296 3.14 25.20 13.81
CA GLU A 296 3.88 25.31 12.56
C GLU A 296 3.13 24.57 11.45
N ILE A 297 3.09 25.15 10.25
CA ILE A 297 2.48 24.55 9.07
C ILE A 297 3.58 24.23 8.07
N TYR A 298 3.84 22.95 7.84
CA TYR A 298 4.75 22.48 6.81
C TYR A 298 3.98 22.26 5.50
N ARG A 299 4.60 22.64 4.38
CA ARG A 299 4.01 22.52 3.04
C ARG A 299 4.91 21.74 2.10
N ALA A 300 4.32 20.84 1.31
CA ALA A 300 5.04 20.09 0.29
C ALA A 300 5.76 21.02 -0.70
N GLY A 301 6.92 20.60 -1.20
CA GLY A 301 7.73 21.34 -2.15
C GLY A 301 8.49 22.54 -1.59
N SER A 302 8.47 22.77 -0.28
CA SER A 302 9.17 23.87 0.39
C SER A 302 10.62 23.49 0.71
N SER A 303 11.51 24.49 0.71
CA SER A 303 12.97 24.31 0.89
C SER A 303 13.39 23.92 2.32
N TYR A 304 12.50 24.04 3.30
CA TYR A 304 12.77 23.68 4.70
C TYR A 304 12.44 22.23 5.03
N LEU A 305 11.91 21.44 4.08
CA LEU A 305 11.60 20.04 4.30
C LEU A 305 12.85 19.17 4.48
N SER A 306 12.69 18.07 5.16
CA SER A 306 13.72 17.05 5.27
C SER A 306 14.16 16.55 3.90
N PRO A 307 15.39 16.03 3.76
CA PRO A 307 15.86 15.45 2.50
C PRO A 307 14.97 14.32 1.99
N LEU A 308 14.44 13.47 2.89
CA LEU A 308 13.52 12.38 2.53
C LEU A 308 12.22 12.92 1.91
N ALA A 309 11.59 13.92 2.52
CA ALA A 309 10.37 14.53 2.01
C ALA A 309 10.63 15.26 0.69
N SER A 310 11.69 16.06 0.63
CA SER A 310 12.11 16.79 -0.58
C SER A 310 12.39 15.87 -1.76
N PHE A 311 13.07 14.73 -1.54
CA PHE A 311 13.32 13.70 -2.55
C PHE A 311 12.01 13.17 -3.17
N ASN A 312 10.91 13.16 -2.41
CA ASN A 312 9.62 12.64 -2.82
C ASN A 312 8.63 13.73 -3.30
N CYS A 313 9.06 14.99 -3.41
CA CYS A 313 8.32 16.07 -4.10
C CYS A 313 8.78 16.16 -5.56
N ARG A 314 7.85 16.43 -6.49
CA ARG A 314 8.13 16.69 -7.91
C ARG A 314 7.95 18.15 -8.27
N THR A 315 6.97 18.78 -7.63
CA THR A 315 6.57 20.16 -7.93
C THR A 315 7.05 21.11 -6.84
N PRO A 316 7.36 22.37 -7.19
CA PRO A 316 7.70 23.37 -6.20
C PRO A 316 6.50 23.75 -5.33
N ALA A 317 6.77 24.39 -4.19
CA ALA A 317 5.74 24.87 -3.28
C ALA A 317 4.61 25.65 -4.01
N GLY A 318 3.37 25.42 -3.59
CA GLY A 318 2.19 26.02 -4.21
C GLY A 318 1.58 25.20 -5.38
N HIS A 319 2.22 24.11 -5.78
CA HIS A 319 1.70 23.19 -6.79
C HIS A 319 1.38 21.85 -6.11
N PRO A 320 0.10 21.57 -5.80
CA PRO A 320 -0.26 20.39 -5.02
C PRO A 320 0.00 19.09 -5.77
N GLU A 321 0.57 18.13 -5.06
CA GLU A 321 0.65 16.70 -5.45
C GLU A 321 -0.39 15.90 -4.67
N GLY A 322 -0.89 14.81 -5.26
CA GLY A 322 -1.99 14.04 -4.70
C GLY A 322 -1.73 12.53 -4.67
N TYR A 323 -2.83 11.77 -4.75
CA TYR A 323 -2.83 10.32 -4.64
C TYR A 323 -1.97 9.63 -5.71
N LEU A 324 -2.01 10.14 -6.95
CA LEU A 324 -1.29 9.54 -8.05
C LEU A 324 0.23 9.73 -7.90
N GLU A 325 0.66 10.94 -7.48
CA GLU A 325 2.07 11.25 -7.25
C GLU A 325 2.62 10.48 -6.03
N ALA A 326 1.82 10.31 -4.97
CA ALA A 326 2.20 9.48 -3.83
C ALA A 326 2.37 8.02 -4.24
N PHE A 327 1.48 7.49 -5.07
CA PHE A 327 1.61 6.15 -5.65
C PHE A 327 2.86 6.04 -6.54
N ALA A 328 3.11 7.05 -7.37
CA ALA A 328 4.28 7.12 -8.23
C ALA A 328 5.59 7.18 -7.43
N ASN A 329 5.61 7.75 -6.22
CA ASN A 329 6.78 7.73 -5.35
C ASN A 329 7.22 6.30 -4.99
N LEU A 330 6.29 5.38 -4.76
CA LEU A 330 6.62 3.97 -4.52
C LEU A 330 7.27 3.34 -5.76
N TYR A 331 6.69 3.56 -6.94
CA TYR A 331 7.24 3.06 -8.20
C TYR A 331 8.59 3.66 -8.54
N ARG A 332 8.76 4.97 -8.38
CA ARG A 332 10.03 5.65 -8.63
C ARG A 332 11.13 5.15 -7.70
N ASN A 333 10.83 5.05 -6.41
CA ASN A 333 11.80 4.60 -5.42
C ASN A 333 12.20 3.14 -5.67
N PHE A 334 11.24 2.27 -5.94
CA PHE A 334 11.50 0.89 -6.36
C PHE A 334 12.35 0.82 -7.65
N ALA A 335 12.00 1.62 -8.67
CA ALA A 335 12.73 1.65 -9.93
C ALA A 335 14.18 2.10 -9.76
N LEU A 336 14.43 3.17 -9.00
CA LEU A 336 15.78 3.67 -8.74
C LEU A 336 16.63 2.64 -7.99
N SER A 337 16.05 1.98 -6.97
CA SER A 337 16.70 0.89 -6.25
C SER A 337 17.03 -0.30 -7.18
N LEU A 338 16.10 -0.68 -8.05
CA LEU A 338 16.30 -1.79 -8.98
C LEU A 338 17.31 -1.45 -10.09
N ILE A 339 17.32 -0.22 -10.60
CA ILE A 339 18.32 0.25 -11.58
C ILE A 339 19.72 0.21 -10.95
N ALA A 340 19.88 0.69 -9.72
CA ALA A 340 21.15 0.67 -9.01
C ALA A 340 21.65 -0.77 -8.79
N LYS A 341 20.75 -1.66 -8.32
CA LYS A 341 21.04 -3.08 -8.14
C LYS A 341 21.49 -3.74 -9.44
N ASN A 342 20.75 -3.51 -10.56
CA ASN A 342 21.06 -4.10 -11.85
C ASN A 342 22.37 -3.59 -12.45
N ASN A 343 22.80 -2.38 -12.11
CA ASN A 343 24.06 -1.77 -12.53
C ASN A 343 25.22 -2.02 -11.56
N SER A 344 24.98 -2.66 -10.42
CA SER A 344 25.95 -2.80 -9.33
C SER A 344 26.53 -1.44 -8.89
N THR A 345 25.67 -0.42 -8.85
CA THR A 345 26.01 0.94 -8.39
C THR A 345 25.34 1.24 -7.05
N GLU A 346 25.84 2.25 -6.35
CA GLU A 346 25.16 2.74 -5.15
C GLU A 346 23.78 3.31 -5.51
N ALA A 347 22.78 2.91 -4.73
CA ALA A 347 21.43 3.42 -4.90
C ALA A 347 21.33 4.86 -4.37
N PRO A 348 20.54 5.73 -5.01
CA PRO A 348 20.27 7.05 -4.47
C PRO A 348 19.75 6.95 -3.02
N GLU A 349 20.21 7.86 -2.16
CA GLU A 349 19.70 7.96 -0.80
C GLU A 349 18.16 8.09 -0.84
N PHE A 350 17.48 7.50 0.10
CA PHE A 350 16.01 7.49 0.23
C PHE A 350 15.21 6.70 -0.80
N CYS A 351 15.81 6.17 -1.86
CA CYS A 351 15.05 5.36 -2.83
C CYS A 351 14.60 4.00 -2.29
N SER A 352 15.16 3.53 -1.16
CA SER A 352 14.72 2.31 -0.47
C SER A 352 13.51 2.52 0.44
N ASP A 353 13.02 3.76 0.59
CA ASP A 353 11.89 4.07 1.46
C ASP A 353 10.55 3.79 0.76
N TYR A 354 10.21 2.52 0.66
CA TYR A 354 8.90 1.99 0.23
C TYR A 354 8.57 0.71 1.02
N PRO A 355 7.27 0.40 1.23
CA PRO A 355 6.86 -0.81 1.94
C PRO A 355 7.28 -2.08 1.21
N GLY A 356 7.70 -3.07 1.97
CA GLY A 356 8.12 -4.37 1.48
C GLY A 356 7.31 -5.53 2.08
N ILE A 357 7.94 -6.69 2.13
CA ILE A 357 7.30 -7.91 2.62
C ILE A 357 7.05 -7.87 4.13
N GLU A 358 7.88 -7.17 4.90
CA GLU A 358 7.72 -7.07 6.35
C GLU A 358 6.44 -6.31 6.72
N GLU A 359 6.19 -5.17 6.04
CA GLU A 359 4.95 -4.41 6.18
C GLU A 359 3.75 -5.24 5.72
N GLY A 360 3.93 -6.08 4.69
CA GLY A 360 2.90 -7.01 4.23
C GLY A 360 2.54 -8.06 5.28
N ILE A 361 3.54 -8.68 5.91
CA ILE A 361 3.34 -9.67 6.99
C ILE A 361 2.66 -9.02 8.18
N ARG A 362 3.10 -7.82 8.60
CA ARG A 362 2.46 -7.09 9.69
C ARG A 362 1.01 -6.71 9.37
N GLY A 363 0.72 -6.32 8.13
CA GLY A 363 -0.64 -6.06 7.66
C GLY A 363 -1.53 -7.30 7.71
N MET A 364 -1.03 -8.47 7.27
CA MET A 364 -1.78 -9.73 7.39
C MET A 364 -1.98 -10.14 8.86
N ALA A 365 -0.95 -10.00 9.68
CA ALA A 365 -1.07 -10.23 11.12
C ALA A 365 -2.11 -9.30 11.75
N PHE A 366 -2.16 -8.02 11.35
CA PHE A 366 -3.20 -7.09 11.81
C PHE A 366 -4.61 -7.60 11.47
N ILE A 367 -4.85 -8.04 10.25
CA ILE A 367 -6.15 -8.59 9.84
C ILE A 367 -6.55 -9.78 10.73
N GLU A 368 -5.67 -10.75 10.94
CA GLU A 368 -5.97 -11.93 11.75
C GLU A 368 -6.18 -11.58 13.23
N ASN A 369 -5.32 -10.74 13.80
CA ASN A 369 -5.43 -10.32 15.20
C ASN A 369 -6.67 -9.46 15.47
N VAL A 370 -7.02 -8.52 14.57
CA VAL A 370 -8.17 -7.64 14.77
C VAL A 370 -9.49 -8.43 14.73
N ILE A 371 -9.62 -9.40 13.84
CA ILE A 371 -10.80 -10.27 13.76
C ILE A 371 -10.86 -11.22 14.96
N ALA A 372 -9.73 -11.77 15.40
CA ALA A 372 -9.67 -12.59 16.61
C ALA A 372 -10.06 -11.80 17.86
N SER A 373 -9.52 -10.58 18.01
CA SER A 373 -9.84 -9.68 19.12
C SER A 373 -11.31 -9.26 19.15
N GLY A 374 -11.89 -8.93 17.99
CA GLY A 374 -13.32 -8.58 17.88
C GLY A 374 -14.28 -9.73 18.25
N LYS A 375 -13.82 -10.98 18.19
CA LYS A 375 -14.58 -12.16 18.61
C LYS A 375 -14.30 -12.61 20.04
N SER A 376 -13.27 -12.04 20.70
CA SER A 376 -12.85 -12.39 22.05
C SER A 376 -13.57 -11.54 23.09
N ASN A 377 -13.78 -12.12 24.27
CA ASN A 377 -14.19 -11.36 25.46
C ASN A 377 -12.99 -10.81 26.25
N ASP A 378 -11.76 -11.14 25.85
CA ASP A 378 -10.55 -10.60 26.48
C ASP A 378 -10.36 -9.14 26.11
N LYS A 379 -10.12 -8.29 27.09
CA LYS A 379 -9.93 -6.86 26.86
C LYS A 379 -8.72 -6.56 25.96
N TRP A 380 -7.64 -7.30 26.15
CA TRP A 380 -6.40 -7.11 25.41
C TRP A 380 -5.84 -8.44 24.92
N MET A 381 -5.54 -8.51 23.64
CA MET A 381 -4.81 -9.62 23.05
C MET A 381 -3.39 -9.17 22.67
N ASP A 382 -2.41 -10.06 22.84
CA ASP A 382 -1.06 -9.85 22.32
C ASP A 382 -1.09 -9.89 20.79
N PHE A 383 -0.38 -8.97 20.17
CA PHE A 383 -0.24 -8.94 18.71
C PHE A 383 0.76 -9.99 18.28
N SER A 384 0.28 -11.04 17.63
CA SER A 384 1.09 -12.18 17.16
C SER A 384 1.32 -12.14 15.64
N ILE A 385 2.52 -12.54 15.21
CA ILE A 385 2.92 -12.67 13.81
C ILE A 385 3.20 -14.14 13.50
#